data_43a3e4fc64bd9c964b0df9602a780a85
#
_entry.id   43a3e4fc64bd9c964b0df9602a780a85
#
_cell.length_a   1.000
_cell.length_b   1.000
_cell.length_c   1.000
_cell.angle_alpha   90.00
_cell.angle_beta   90.00
_cell.angle_gamma   90.00
#
_symmetry.space_group_name_H-M   'P 1'
#
loop_
_entity.id
_entity.type
_entity.pdbx_description
1 polymer ?
#
loop_
_entity_poly.entity_id
_entity_poly.type
_entity_poly.pdbx_seq_one_letter_code
_entity_poly.pdbx_strand_id
1 'polypeptide(L)'
;MPIEVSNIAQLGSLEFLARQIVEGFITGLHKSPFHGFSVEFAEHRLYNTGEPTKNIDWKLYARTEKLFVKRYEEETNLRCQIVIDKSSSMHFPVRNKLDFNNLNKLWFSVYSSAALIEMMRRQRDTVGLSIFDKDIALHTPAKLSRVHLNMIYNELDKLMSPYDKQLKRQTNTVQCLHKIAEMTHKRS
;
A
#
# COMPACT_ATOMS: atom_id res chain seq x y z
N MET A 1 16.37 5.49 21.16
CA MET A 1 17.49 4.77 20.52
C MET A 1 17.12 4.54 19.08
N PRO A 2 17.93 4.94 18.10
CA PRO A 2 17.67 4.58 16.73
C PRO A 2 17.85 3.05 16.61
N ILE A 3 16.82 2.37 16.12
CA ILE A 3 16.86 0.93 15.86
C ILE A 3 17.83 0.74 14.70
N GLU A 4 18.92 0.02 14.90
CA GLU A 4 19.82 -0.36 13.81
C GLU A 4 19.09 -1.35 12.89
N VAL A 5 18.57 -0.82 11.80
CA VAL A 5 17.80 -1.56 10.78
C VAL A 5 18.62 -2.73 10.18
N SER A 6 19.95 -2.65 10.25
CA SER A 6 20.86 -3.71 9.81
C SER A 6 20.69 -5.05 10.54
N ASN A 7 20.28 -5.04 11.82
CA ASN A 7 20.08 -6.26 12.59
C ASN A 7 18.70 -6.90 12.38
N ILE A 8 17.74 -6.13 11.87
CA ILE A 8 16.35 -6.57 11.67
C ILE A 8 16.21 -7.37 10.38
N ALA A 9 16.97 -7.03 9.34
CA ALA A 9 16.93 -7.71 8.05
C ALA A 9 17.41 -9.19 8.11
N GLN A 10 18.12 -9.57 9.16
CA GLN A 10 18.59 -10.97 9.35
C GLN A 10 17.60 -11.84 10.15
N LEU A 11 16.61 -11.27 10.83
CA LEU A 11 15.79 -11.97 11.81
C LEU A 11 14.27 -11.92 11.54
N GLY A 12 13.79 -11.17 10.54
CA GLY A 12 12.35 -10.96 10.37
C GLY A 12 11.85 -11.19 8.94
N SER A 13 10.61 -11.57 8.82
CA SER A 13 9.91 -11.58 7.53
C SER A 13 9.84 -10.16 6.96
N LEU A 14 9.72 -10.04 5.64
CA LEU A 14 9.57 -8.75 4.94
C LEU A 14 8.40 -7.91 5.54
N GLU A 15 7.33 -8.58 5.98
CA GLU A 15 6.21 -7.94 6.68
C GLU A 15 6.66 -7.26 7.98
N PHE A 16 7.49 -7.93 8.78
CA PHE A 16 8.00 -7.36 10.04
C PHE A 16 8.86 -6.12 9.77
N LEU A 17 9.75 -6.21 8.79
CA LEU A 17 10.59 -5.08 8.38
C LEU A 17 9.74 -3.90 7.90
N ALA A 18 8.71 -4.15 7.07
CA ALA A 18 7.77 -3.13 6.61
C ALA A 18 7.09 -2.40 7.77
N ARG A 19 6.64 -3.14 8.79
CA ARG A 19 6.06 -2.56 10.01
C ARG A 19 7.03 -1.65 10.73
N GLN A 20 8.29 -2.08 10.91
CA GLN A 20 9.33 -1.29 11.59
C GLN A 20 9.66 -0.01 10.81
N ILE A 21 9.76 -0.08 9.48
CA ILE A 21 9.97 1.10 8.64
C ILE A 21 8.84 2.11 8.83
N VAL A 22 7.59 1.66 8.73
CA VAL A 22 6.42 2.53 8.85
C VAL A 22 6.30 3.10 10.26
N GLU A 23 6.54 2.31 11.30
CA GLU A 23 6.52 2.76 12.69
C GLU A 23 7.62 3.78 12.97
N GLY A 24 8.84 3.52 12.49
CA GLY A 24 9.96 4.45 12.61
C GLY A 24 9.68 5.79 11.89
N PHE A 25 9.05 5.75 10.73
CA PHE A 25 8.65 6.95 9.98
C PHE A 25 7.56 7.74 10.73
N ILE A 26 6.54 7.08 11.23
CA ILE A 26 5.43 7.72 11.96
C ILE A 26 5.91 8.30 13.29
N THR A 27 6.81 7.61 14.01
CA THR A 27 7.29 8.06 15.32
C THR A 27 8.43 9.07 15.24
N GLY A 28 9.25 9.01 14.18
CA GLY A 28 10.50 9.79 14.06
C GLY A 28 10.34 11.18 13.46
N LEU A 29 9.35 11.44 12.63
CA LEU A 29 9.27 12.66 11.84
C LEU A 29 8.11 13.60 12.16
N HIS A 30 7.02 13.12 12.71
CA HIS A 30 5.88 13.97 13.06
C HIS A 30 5.03 13.32 14.17
N LYS A 31 4.63 14.12 15.14
CA LYS A 31 3.25 14.05 15.64
C LYS A 31 2.37 14.32 14.40
N SER A 32 2.14 13.27 13.61
CA SER A 32 1.35 13.35 12.41
C SER A 32 -0.03 13.88 12.76
N PRO A 33 -0.56 14.89 12.08
CA PRO A 33 -1.96 15.24 12.17
C PRO A 33 -2.88 14.14 11.61
N PHE A 34 -2.33 13.07 11.07
CA PHE A 34 -3.06 11.86 10.71
C PHE A 34 -3.39 11.04 11.95
N HIS A 35 -4.26 11.54 12.78
CA HIS A 35 -5.09 10.72 13.64
C HIS A 35 -5.85 9.78 12.73
N GLY A 36 -5.85 8.48 13.07
CA GLY A 36 -6.46 7.45 12.26
C GLY A 36 -7.78 7.91 11.69
N PHE A 37 -7.93 7.74 10.39
CA PHE A 37 -9.21 7.88 9.71
C PHE A 37 -10.15 6.78 10.24
N SER A 38 -10.67 7.05 11.41
CA SER A 38 -11.94 6.55 11.85
C SER A 38 -12.98 7.25 11.00
N VAL A 39 -14.07 6.59 10.68
CA VAL A 39 -15.28 7.23 10.13
C VAL A 39 -15.65 8.36 11.09
N GLU A 40 -14.98 9.49 10.94
CA GLU A 40 -15.27 10.64 11.75
C GLU A 40 -16.47 11.33 11.13
N PHE A 41 -17.47 11.39 11.94
CA PHE A 41 -18.51 12.36 11.93
C PHE A 41 -17.94 13.69 11.39
N ALA A 42 -18.18 13.97 10.09
CA ALA A 42 -17.54 15.12 9.45
C ALA A 42 -18.15 16.42 9.95
N GLU A 43 -19.48 16.54 9.98
CA GLU A 43 -20.17 17.72 10.53
C GLU A 43 -21.70 17.50 10.61
N HIS A 44 -22.34 18.28 11.47
CA HIS A 44 -23.77 18.48 11.43
C HIS A 44 -24.10 19.62 10.47
N ARG A 45 -24.78 19.34 9.39
CA ARG A 45 -25.34 20.35 8.49
C ARG A 45 -26.82 20.56 8.80
N LEU A 46 -27.29 21.80 8.72
CA LEU A 46 -28.72 22.08 8.81
C LEU A 46 -29.47 21.29 7.73
N TYR A 47 -30.58 20.69 8.12
CA TYR A 47 -31.49 19.99 7.23
C TYR A 47 -32.12 20.96 6.24
N ASN A 48 -32.11 20.63 4.95
CA ASN A 48 -32.83 21.36 3.91
C ASN A 48 -34.10 20.59 3.55
N THR A 49 -35.21 21.33 3.37
CA THR A 49 -36.49 20.73 2.99
C THR A 49 -36.36 19.94 1.68
N GLY A 50 -36.78 18.66 1.71
CA GLY A 50 -36.70 17.75 0.57
C GLY A 50 -35.60 16.68 0.68
N GLU A 51 -34.76 16.73 1.70
CA GLU A 51 -33.76 15.67 1.95
C GLU A 51 -34.36 14.45 2.67
N PRO A 52 -33.75 13.25 2.53
CA PRO A 52 -34.22 12.06 3.21
C PRO A 52 -34.12 12.22 4.75
N THR A 53 -35.23 12.06 5.45
CA THR A 53 -35.34 12.21 6.91
C THR A 53 -34.57 11.15 7.70
N LYS A 54 -34.16 10.02 7.06
CA LYS A 54 -33.39 8.94 7.70
C LYS A 54 -32.02 9.38 8.24
N ASN A 55 -31.46 10.45 7.69
CA ASN A 55 -30.14 10.97 8.05
C ASN A 55 -30.22 12.07 9.12
N ILE A 56 -31.41 12.41 9.62
CA ILE A 56 -31.59 13.42 10.68
C ILE A 56 -31.05 12.88 12.00
N ASP A 57 -30.28 13.72 12.71
CA ASP A 57 -29.85 13.42 14.08
C ASP A 57 -30.94 13.81 15.08
N TRP A 58 -31.79 12.82 15.40
CA TRP A 58 -32.90 13.01 16.37
C TRP A 58 -32.42 13.32 17.80
N LYS A 59 -31.20 12.87 18.18
CA LYS A 59 -30.61 13.18 19.47
C LYS A 59 -30.21 14.64 19.59
N LEU A 60 -29.65 15.18 18.49
CA LEU A 60 -29.28 16.59 18.43
C LEU A 60 -30.53 17.47 18.35
N TYR A 61 -31.54 17.05 17.59
CA TYR A 61 -32.84 17.73 17.53
C TYR A 61 -33.46 17.88 18.91
N ALA A 62 -33.49 16.81 19.72
CA ALA A 62 -34.05 16.85 21.09
C ALA A 62 -33.34 17.83 22.04
N ARG A 63 -32.12 18.26 21.72
CA ARG A 63 -31.36 19.22 22.55
C ARG A 63 -31.41 20.65 22.01
N THR A 64 -31.54 20.81 20.70
CA THR A 64 -31.35 22.12 20.04
C THR A 64 -32.59 22.61 19.33
N GLU A 65 -33.65 21.79 19.23
CA GLU A 65 -34.86 22.03 18.44
C GLU A 65 -34.59 22.37 16.96
N LYS A 66 -33.34 22.15 16.47
CA LYS A 66 -32.96 22.38 15.10
C LYS A 66 -32.68 21.04 14.40
N LEU A 67 -33.20 20.91 13.18
CA LEU A 67 -32.95 19.72 12.37
C LEU A 67 -31.57 19.76 11.75
N PHE A 68 -30.74 18.78 12.12
CA PHE A 68 -29.42 18.57 11.56
C PHE A 68 -29.35 17.20 10.88
N VAL A 69 -28.62 17.14 9.77
CA VAL A 69 -28.30 15.92 9.03
C VAL A 69 -26.87 15.53 9.33
N LYS A 70 -26.66 14.27 9.67
CA LYS A 70 -25.31 13.69 9.76
C LYS A 70 -24.74 13.57 8.37
N ARG A 71 -23.67 14.29 8.09
CA ARG A 71 -22.88 14.11 6.90
C ARG A 71 -21.81 13.06 7.20
N TYR A 72 -21.86 11.97 6.45
CA TYR A 72 -20.82 10.96 6.47
C TYR A 72 -19.91 11.26 5.28
N GLU A 73 -18.59 11.39 5.50
CA GLU A 73 -17.66 11.26 4.40
C GLU A 73 -17.62 9.78 4.04
N GLU A 74 -17.95 9.45 2.81
CA GLU A 74 -17.74 8.10 2.30
C GLU A 74 -16.23 7.88 2.29
N GLU A 75 -15.73 7.01 3.17
CA GLU A 75 -14.40 6.46 3.05
C GLU A 75 -14.34 5.70 1.72
N THR A 76 -13.82 6.35 0.70
CA THR A 76 -13.49 5.67 -0.53
C THR A 76 -12.26 4.81 -0.25
N ASN A 77 -12.46 3.51 -0.04
CA ASN A 77 -11.35 2.56 0.05
C ASN A 77 -10.52 2.65 -1.24
N LEU A 78 -9.33 3.20 -1.11
CA LEU A 78 -8.40 3.30 -2.23
C LEU A 78 -8.01 1.89 -2.69
N ARG A 79 -7.94 1.71 -4.01
CA ARG A 79 -7.40 0.49 -4.62
C ARG A 79 -6.03 0.79 -5.18
N CYS A 80 -5.01 0.27 -4.55
CA CYS A 80 -3.62 0.47 -4.96
C CYS A 80 -3.12 -0.76 -5.73
N GLN A 81 -2.65 -0.56 -6.97
CA GLN A 81 -1.99 -1.60 -7.75
C GLN A 81 -0.49 -1.30 -7.83
N ILE A 82 0.31 -2.08 -7.12
CA ILE A 82 1.77 -1.98 -7.15
C ILE A 82 2.27 -2.75 -8.37
N VAL A 83 3.12 -2.11 -9.18
CA VAL A 83 3.67 -2.71 -10.40
C VAL A 83 5.19 -2.70 -10.33
N ILE A 84 5.81 -3.89 -10.42
CA ILE A 84 7.28 -4.08 -10.31
C ILE A 84 7.82 -4.70 -11.59
N ASP A 85 8.80 -4.02 -12.19
CA ASP A 85 9.66 -4.60 -13.22
C ASP A 85 10.73 -5.47 -12.56
N LYS A 86 10.86 -6.73 -12.98
CA LYS A 86 11.91 -7.66 -12.53
C LYS A 86 12.98 -7.93 -13.59
N SER A 87 13.08 -7.09 -14.62
CA SER A 87 14.09 -7.21 -15.68
C SER A 87 15.51 -7.07 -15.16
N SER A 88 16.49 -7.48 -15.97
CA SER A 88 17.91 -7.48 -15.56
C SER A 88 18.42 -6.10 -15.18
N SER A 89 17.88 -5.02 -15.75
CA SER A 89 18.25 -3.63 -15.43
C SER A 89 17.90 -3.22 -13.99
N MET A 90 16.97 -3.92 -13.35
CA MET A 90 16.57 -3.66 -11.97
C MET A 90 17.59 -4.18 -10.94
N HIS A 91 18.52 -5.04 -11.35
CA HIS A 91 19.61 -5.49 -10.49
C HIS A 91 20.79 -4.52 -10.42
N PHE A 92 20.69 -3.36 -11.09
CA PHE A 92 21.72 -2.31 -11.00
C PHE A 92 21.53 -1.44 -9.73
N PRO A 93 22.64 -1.06 -9.05
CA PRO A 93 23.99 -1.51 -9.26
C PRO A 93 24.18 -2.98 -8.86
N VAL A 94 25.00 -3.72 -9.63
CA VAL A 94 25.33 -5.10 -9.27
C VAL A 94 26.26 -5.08 -8.06
N ARG A 95 25.85 -5.66 -6.96
CA ARG A 95 26.58 -5.71 -5.70
C ARG A 95 26.91 -7.15 -5.34
N ASN A 96 28.08 -7.36 -4.71
CA ASN A 96 28.46 -8.69 -4.22
C ASN A 96 27.69 -9.05 -2.94
N LYS A 97 27.32 -8.04 -2.15
CA LYS A 97 26.49 -8.19 -0.97
C LYS A 97 25.44 -7.09 -1.00
N LEU A 98 24.17 -7.48 -0.90
CA LEU A 98 23.05 -6.58 -0.77
C LEU A 98 22.68 -6.50 0.72
N ASP A 99 22.65 -5.29 1.26
CA ASP A 99 22.17 -4.99 2.60
C ASP A 99 21.36 -3.68 2.56
N PHE A 100 20.81 -3.27 3.67
CA PHE A 100 19.91 -2.10 3.73
C PHE A 100 20.61 -0.78 3.31
N ASN A 101 21.94 -0.70 3.42
CA ASN A 101 22.72 0.47 3.03
C ASN A 101 23.20 0.39 1.57
N ASN A 102 23.14 -0.80 0.97
CA ASN A 102 23.68 -1.10 -0.36
C ASN A 102 22.65 -1.82 -1.22
N LEU A 103 21.52 -1.16 -1.46
CA LEU A 103 20.43 -1.71 -2.27
C LEU A 103 20.70 -1.57 -3.77
N ASN A 104 20.22 -2.51 -4.56
CA ASN A 104 19.98 -2.33 -5.99
C ASN A 104 18.52 -1.82 -6.19
N LYS A 105 18.17 -1.48 -7.42
CA LYS A 105 16.84 -0.96 -7.76
C LYS A 105 15.73 -1.93 -7.38
N LEU A 106 15.93 -3.24 -7.63
CA LEU A 106 14.90 -4.25 -7.34
C LEU A 106 14.65 -4.39 -5.84
N TRP A 107 15.71 -4.50 -5.03
CA TRP A 107 15.58 -4.60 -3.58
C TRP A 107 14.95 -3.33 -2.98
N PHE A 108 15.36 -2.16 -3.48
CA PHE A 108 14.74 -0.89 -3.09
C PHE A 108 13.23 -0.89 -3.41
N SER A 109 12.85 -1.35 -4.62
CA SER A 109 11.45 -1.45 -5.02
C SER A 109 10.66 -2.42 -4.12
N VAL A 110 11.26 -3.55 -3.74
CA VAL A 110 10.63 -4.53 -2.85
C VAL A 110 10.39 -3.93 -1.46
N TYR A 111 11.40 -3.30 -0.85
CA TYR A 111 11.24 -2.68 0.48
C TYR A 111 10.26 -1.51 0.46
N SER A 112 10.30 -0.67 -0.57
CA SER A 112 9.35 0.44 -0.73
C SER A 112 7.92 -0.09 -0.91
N SER A 113 7.73 -1.14 -1.70
CA SER A 113 6.44 -1.80 -1.88
C SER A 113 5.92 -2.39 -0.58
N ALA A 114 6.77 -3.07 0.18
CA ALA A 114 6.40 -3.62 1.48
C ALA A 114 5.94 -2.53 2.47
N ALA A 115 6.65 -1.41 2.52
CA ALA A 115 6.26 -0.27 3.35
C ALA A 115 4.92 0.34 2.90
N LEU A 116 4.71 0.51 1.58
CA LEU A 116 3.44 0.99 1.04
C LEU A 116 2.27 0.04 1.37
N ILE A 117 2.47 -1.27 1.23
CA ILE A 117 1.47 -2.29 1.59
C ILE A 117 1.07 -2.15 3.06
N GLU A 118 2.03 -1.98 3.95
CA GLU A 118 1.75 -1.81 5.38
C GLU A 118 0.99 -0.50 5.66
N MET A 119 1.32 0.60 4.96
CA MET A 119 0.57 1.86 5.06
C MET A 119 -0.87 1.69 4.59
N MET A 120 -1.10 1.08 3.40
CA MET A 120 -2.44 0.81 2.88
C MET A 120 -3.24 -0.10 3.81
N ARG A 121 -2.60 -1.14 4.35
CA ARG A 121 -3.22 -2.03 5.32
C ARG A 121 -3.71 -1.29 6.57
N ARG A 122 -2.94 -0.33 7.08
CA ARG A 122 -3.34 0.51 8.24
C ARG A 122 -4.51 1.42 7.91
N GLN A 123 -4.58 1.90 6.69
CA GLN A 123 -5.68 2.74 6.18
C GLN A 123 -6.90 1.91 5.75
N ARG A 124 -6.85 0.58 5.85
CA ARG A 124 -7.87 -0.36 5.34
C ARG A 124 -8.10 -0.28 3.83
N ASP A 125 -7.11 0.23 3.09
CA ASP A 125 -7.10 0.24 1.65
C ASP A 125 -6.74 -1.12 1.07
N THR A 126 -7.16 -1.36 -0.17
CA THR A 126 -6.90 -2.62 -0.85
C THR A 126 -5.65 -2.54 -1.70
N VAL A 127 -4.87 -3.62 -1.74
CA VAL A 127 -3.60 -3.68 -2.47
C VAL A 127 -3.59 -4.88 -3.42
N GLY A 128 -3.13 -4.64 -4.65
CA GLY A 128 -2.79 -5.65 -5.64
C GLY A 128 -1.32 -5.55 -6.04
N LEU A 129 -0.78 -6.62 -6.60
CA LEU A 129 0.60 -6.70 -7.06
C LEU A 129 0.64 -7.21 -8.50
N SER A 130 1.41 -6.52 -9.34
CA SER A 130 1.79 -6.99 -10.68
C SER A 130 3.30 -7.03 -10.79
N ILE A 131 3.83 -8.13 -11.31
CA ILE A 131 5.26 -8.32 -11.56
C ILE A 131 5.42 -8.67 -13.04
N PHE A 132 6.31 -7.98 -13.73
CA PHE A 132 6.57 -8.22 -15.14
C PHE A 132 8.07 -8.14 -15.47
N ASP A 133 8.43 -8.71 -16.61
CA ASP A 133 9.67 -8.48 -17.34
C ASP A 133 9.34 -8.36 -18.85
N LYS A 134 9.63 -9.34 -19.67
CA LYS A 134 9.15 -9.41 -21.05
C LYS A 134 7.64 -9.62 -21.13
N ASP A 135 7.10 -10.38 -20.18
CA ASP A 135 5.69 -10.70 -20.05
C ASP A 135 5.24 -10.51 -18.59
N ILE A 136 3.93 -10.52 -18.35
CA ILE A 136 3.36 -10.45 -17.00
C ILE A 136 3.61 -11.80 -16.33
N ALA A 137 4.46 -11.80 -15.28
CA ALA A 137 4.76 -12.98 -14.49
C ALA A 137 3.74 -13.22 -13.37
N LEU A 138 3.19 -12.14 -12.82
CA LEU A 138 2.16 -12.19 -11.79
C LEU A 138 1.24 -10.99 -11.95
N HIS A 139 -0.05 -11.21 -11.75
CA HIS A 139 -1.05 -10.15 -11.56
C HIS A 139 -2.06 -10.60 -10.52
N THR A 140 -2.30 -9.78 -9.51
CA THR A 140 -3.30 -10.05 -8.48
C THR A 140 -4.25 -8.86 -8.36
N PRO A 141 -5.55 -9.09 -8.20
CA PRO A 141 -6.50 -8.00 -7.94
C PRO A 141 -6.25 -7.38 -6.57
N ALA A 142 -6.62 -6.10 -6.41
CA ALA A 142 -6.50 -5.40 -5.14
C ALA A 142 -7.48 -5.98 -4.09
N LYS A 143 -6.94 -6.50 -2.97
CA LYS A 143 -7.69 -7.07 -1.83
C LYS A 143 -7.00 -6.73 -0.53
N LEU A 144 -7.76 -6.77 0.59
CA LEU A 144 -7.25 -6.48 1.93
C LEU A 144 -7.13 -7.72 2.82
N SER A 145 -7.54 -8.90 2.36
CA SER A 145 -7.52 -10.11 3.20
C SER A 145 -6.10 -10.48 3.62
N ARG A 146 -5.93 -10.95 4.86
CA ARG A 146 -4.62 -11.35 5.41
C ARG A 146 -3.92 -12.41 4.56
N VAL A 147 -4.69 -13.37 4.05
CA VAL A 147 -4.16 -14.42 3.16
C VAL A 147 -3.58 -13.81 1.88
N HIS A 148 -4.26 -12.83 1.30
CA HIS A 148 -3.80 -12.13 0.11
C HIS A 148 -2.53 -11.32 0.37
N LEU A 149 -2.48 -10.56 1.47
CA LEU A 149 -1.29 -9.80 1.83
C LEU A 149 -0.08 -10.69 2.09
N ASN A 150 -0.27 -11.82 2.79
CA ASN A 150 0.80 -12.80 3.01
C ASN A 150 1.32 -13.38 1.69
N MET A 151 0.42 -13.67 0.74
CA MET A 151 0.81 -14.09 -0.61
C MET A 151 1.66 -13.02 -1.30
N ILE A 152 1.25 -11.74 -1.24
CA ILE A 152 2.02 -10.63 -1.83
C ILE A 152 3.41 -10.54 -1.19
N TYR A 153 3.53 -10.61 0.13
CA TYR A 153 4.83 -10.59 0.81
C TYR A 153 5.72 -11.75 0.37
N ASN A 154 5.16 -12.96 0.23
CA ASN A 154 5.91 -14.12 -0.27
C ASN A 154 6.40 -13.93 -1.71
N GLU A 155 5.60 -13.30 -2.59
CA GLU A 155 6.03 -13.02 -3.96
C GLU A 155 7.13 -11.94 -3.99
N LEU A 156 7.06 -10.93 -3.14
CA LEU A 156 8.10 -9.92 -2.98
C LEU A 156 9.41 -10.53 -2.45
N ASP A 157 9.34 -11.44 -1.46
CA ASP A 157 10.52 -12.14 -0.94
C ASP A 157 11.23 -12.97 -2.04
N LYS A 158 10.47 -13.61 -2.94
CA LYS A 158 11.03 -14.35 -4.08
C LYS A 158 11.84 -13.45 -5.02
N LEU A 159 11.48 -12.16 -5.15
CA LEU A 159 12.23 -11.21 -5.98
C LEU A 159 13.60 -10.86 -5.38
N MET A 160 13.79 -11.07 -4.09
CA MET A 160 15.05 -10.81 -3.39
C MET A 160 16.07 -11.95 -3.54
N SER A 161 15.74 -13.00 -4.28
CA SER A 161 16.66 -14.10 -4.58
C SER A 161 17.93 -13.62 -5.29
N PRO A 162 19.07 -14.30 -5.10
CA PRO A 162 20.32 -13.94 -5.75
C PRO A 162 20.17 -13.80 -7.27
N TYR A 163 20.79 -12.78 -7.84
CA TYR A 163 20.74 -12.52 -9.26
C TYR A 163 21.60 -13.53 -10.05
N ASP A 164 20.96 -14.30 -10.91
CA ASP A 164 21.66 -15.14 -11.87
C ASP A 164 22.10 -14.29 -13.08
N LYS A 165 23.40 -14.02 -13.19
CA LYS A 165 24.00 -13.23 -14.27
C LYS A 165 23.84 -13.86 -15.67
N GLN A 166 23.53 -15.16 -15.76
CA GLN A 166 23.33 -15.85 -17.04
C GLN A 166 21.95 -15.58 -17.62
N LEU A 167 20.96 -15.26 -16.80
CA LEU A 167 19.60 -14.94 -17.20
C LEU A 167 19.45 -13.47 -17.57
N LYS A 168 19.69 -13.13 -18.84
CA LYS A 168 19.37 -11.80 -19.39
C LYS A 168 17.84 -11.70 -19.60
N ARG A 169 17.15 -11.07 -18.67
CA ARG A 169 15.72 -10.79 -18.78
C ARG A 169 15.53 -9.41 -19.41
N GLN A 170 14.96 -9.41 -20.61
CA GLN A 170 14.53 -8.18 -21.29
C GLN A 170 13.24 -7.67 -20.66
N THR A 171 12.94 -6.40 -20.87
CA THR A 171 11.67 -5.82 -20.46
C THR A 171 10.85 -5.38 -21.68
N ASN A 172 9.53 -5.52 -21.59
CA ASN A 172 8.57 -4.95 -22.53
C ASN A 172 7.58 -4.09 -21.77
N THR A 173 8.08 -3.00 -21.22
CA THR A 173 7.35 -2.13 -20.28
C THR A 173 6.03 -1.63 -20.87
N VAL A 174 6.03 -1.15 -22.12
CA VAL A 174 4.84 -0.55 -22.72
C VAL A 174 3.70 -1.56 -22.85
N GLN A 175 3.96 -2.72 -23.42
CA GLN A 175 2.93 -3.74 -23.61
C GLN A 175 2.46 -4.33 -22.26
N CYS A 176 3.38 -4.53 -21.32
CA CYS A 176 3.01 -5.05 -20.00
C CYS A 176 2.15 -4.05 -19.23
N LEU A 177 2.48 -2.76 -19.23
CA LEU A 177 1.68 -1.73 -18.57
C LEU A 177 0.29 -1.59 -19.18
N HIS A 178 0.15 -1.64 -20.52
CA HIS A 178 -1.15 -1.65 -21.18
C HIS A 178 -2.01 -2.84 -20.72
N LYS A 179 -1.47 -4.05 -20.76
CA LYS A 179 -2.19 -5.24 -20.30
C LYS A 179 -2.58 -5.16 -18.83
N ILE A 180 -1.67 -4.68 -17.95
CA ILE A 180 -1.98 -4.51 -16.53
C ILE A 180 -3.09 -3.47 -16.35
N ALA A 181 -3.06 -2.36 -17.09
CA ALA A 181 -4.11 -1.35 -17.03
C ALA A 181 -5.48 -1.89 -17.47
N GLU A 182 -5.52 -2.73 -18.51
CA GLU A 182 -6.75 -3.41 -18.96
C GLU A 182 -7.30 -4.39 -17.92
N MET A 183 -6.39 -5.12 -17.22
CA MET A 183 -6.76 -6.07 -16.16
C MET A 183 -7.17 -5.38 -14.86
N THR A 184 -6.80 -4.11 -14.68
CA THR A 184 -7.07 -3.34 -13.47
C THR A 184 -8.39 -2.58 -13.65
N HIS A 185 -9.29 -2.66 -12.68
CA HIS A 185 -10.57 -1.94 -12.75
C HIS A 185 -10.36 -0.42 -12.82
N LYS A 186 -11.20 0.27 -13.60
CA LYS A 186 -11.15 1.73 -13.92
C LYS A 186 -11.07 2.69 -12.71
N ARG A 187 -11.13 2.21 -11.49
CA ARG A 187 -11.03 3.00 -10.24
C ARG A 187 -10.04 2.33 -9.27
N SER A 188 -8.83 2.12 -9.72
CA SER A 188 -7.72 1.65 -8.88
C SER A 188 -6.68 2.74 -8.80
#